data_7af66b71ba3c1083d1c68de6419a4d30
#
_entry.id   7af66b71ba3c1083d1c68de6419a4d30
#
_cell.length_a   1.000
_cell.length_b   1.000
_cell.length_c   1.000
_cell.angle_alpha   90.00
_cell.angle_beta   90.00
_cell.angle_gamma   90.00
#
_symmetry.space_group_name_H-M   'P 1'
#
loop_
_entity.id
_entity.type
_entity.pdbx_description
1 polymer ?
#
loop_
_entity_poly.entity_id
_entity_poly.type
_entity_poly.pdbx_seq_one_letter_code
_entity_poly.pdbx_strand_id
1 'polypeptide(L)'
;MNSADLSERARTILKALVERHIRDGQPVGSRSLLEEAGLAVSAATVRNVMSELEERGLLHSPHTSAGRVPTAQGYRLFVDRLLQVQPLDERAIVSLREQLHPDKSTTELVQSASSLLSAITAQ
;
A
#
# COMPACT_ATOMS: atom_id res chain seq x y z
N MET A 1 14.04 -2.29 12.18
CA MET A 1 14.52 -2.10 10.81
C MET A 1 13.81 -0.93 10.16
N ASN A 2 14.54 -0.14 9.44
CA ASN A 2 14.11 1.14 8.92
C ASN A 2 13.92 1.03 7.40
N SER A 3 12.96 1.77 6.84
CA SER A 3 12.74 1.80 5.40
C SER A 3 13.98 2.31 4.63
N ALA A 4 14.85 3.06 5.29
CA ALA A 4 16.09 3.53 4.68
C ALA A 4 17.03 2.38 4.32
N ASP A 5 16.86 1.21 4.94
CA ASP A 5 17.67 0.03 4.66
C ASP A 5 17.22 -0.72 3.40
N LEU A 6 16.06 -0.38 2.87
CA LEU A 6 15.54 -1.02 1.66
C LEU A 6 15.97 -0.24 0.43
N SER A 7 16.34 -0.97 -0.61
CA SER A 7 16.58 -0.35 -1.91
C SER A 7 15.27 0.22 -2.46
N GLU A 8 15.39 1.14 -3.40
CA GLU A 8 14.21 1.70 -4.06
C GLU A 8 13.39 0.61 -4.75
N ARG A 9 14.08 -0.35 -5.37
CA ARG A 9 13.42 -1.49 -6.01
C ARG A 9 12.64 -2.32 -4.99
N ALA A 10 13.23 -2.58 -3.83
CA ALA A 10 12.56 -3.36 -2.79
C ALA A 10 11.33 -2.64 -2.26
N ARG A 11 11.42 -1.33 -2.08
CA ARG A 11 10.27 -0.53 -1.64
C ARG A 11 9.14 -0.55 -2.67
N THR A 12 9.50 -0.43 -3.94
CA THR A 12 8.51 -0.47 -5.03
C THR A 12 7.79 -1.81 -5.07
N ILE A 13 8.54 -2.89 -4.92
CA ILE A 13 7.97 -4.25 -4.94
C ILE A 13 7.09 -4.47 -3.71
N LEU A 14 7.55 -4.06 -2.54
CA LEU A 14 6.75 -4.19 -1.33
C LEU A 14 5.45 -3.40 -1.42
N LYS A 15 5.51 -2.18 -1.91
CA LYS A 15 4.32 -1.34 -2.09
C LYS A 15 3.33 -2.01 -3.04
N ALA A 16 3.79 -2.48 -4.18
CA ALA A 16 2.92 -3.13 -5.16
C ALA A 16 2.29 -4.40 -4.58
N LEU A 17 3.06 -5.16 -3.82
CA LEU A 17 2.57 -6.39 -3.20
C LEU A 17 1.49 -6.11 -2.14
N VAL A 18 1.73 -5.12 -1.28
CA VAL A 18 0.76 -4.76 -0.24
C VAL A 18 -0.54 -4.26 -0.87
N GLU A 19 -0.44 -3.41 -1.88
CA GLU A 19 -1.61 -2.88 -2.58
C GLU A 19 -2.42 -4.01 -3.23
N ARG A 20 -1.74 -4.95 -3.86
CA ARG A 20 -2.39 -6.11 -4.47
C ARG A 20 -3.09 -6.97 -3.42
N HIS A 21 -2.41 -7.25 -2.32
CA HIS A 21 -2.97 -8.06 -1.25
C HIS A 21 -4.18 -7.40 -0.60
N ILE A 22 -4.14 -6.09 -0.40
CA ILE A 22 -5.28 -5.35 0.14
C ILE A 22 -6.50 -5.51 -0.78
N ARG A 23 -6.29 -5.46 -2.08
CA ARG A 23 -7.37 -5.55 -3.06
C ARG A 23 -7.95 -6.95 -3.17
N ASP A 24 -7.09 -7.96 -3.21
CA ASP A 24 -7.50 -9.34 -3.50
C ASP A 24 -7.65 -10.22 -2.26
N GLY A 25 -6.94 -9.91 -1.18
CA GLY A 25 -6.90 -10.74 0.01
C GLY A 25 -6.18 -12.07 -0.18
N GLN A 26 -5.43 -12.22 -1.27
CA GLN A 26 -4.76 -13.47 -1.62
C GLN A 26 -3.24 -13.30 -1.58
N PRO A 27 -2.49 -14.40 -1.35
CA PRO A 27 -1.04 -14.35 -1.49
C PRO A 27 -0.63 -13.91 -2.90
N VAL A 28 0.47 -13.19 -3.00
CA VAL A 28 0.92 -12.60 -4.26
C VAL A 28 2.17 -13.33 -4.76
N GLY A 29 2.11 -13.85 -5.99
CA GLY A 29 3.24 -14.51 -6.63
C GLY A 29 4.09 -13.49 -7.40
N SER A 30 5.37 -13.84 -7.59
CA SER A 30 6.33 -12.94 -8.25
C SER A 30 5.94 -12.60 -9.69
N ARG A 31 5.48 -13.60 -10.45
CA ARG A 31 5.10 -13.38 -11.84
C ARG A 31 3.86 -12.50 -11.96
N SER A 32 2.87 -12.80 -11.15
CA SER A 32 1.62 -12.03 -11.10
C SER A 32 1.89 -10.57 -10.75
N LEU A 33 2.75 -10.36 -9.78
CA LEU A 33 3.14 -9.02 -9.35
C LEU A 33 3.89 -8.28 -10.46
N LEU A 34 4.81 -8.96 -11.13
CA LEU A 34 5.58 -8.39 -12.23
C LEU A 34 4.66 -7.90 -13.35
N GLU A 35 3.70 -8.73 -13.75
CA GLU A 35 2.79 -8.40 -14.82
C GLU A 35 1.89 -7.23 -14.49
N GLU A 36 1.34 -7.23 -13.29
CA GLU A 36 0.40 -6.20 -12.88
C GLU A 36 1.08 -4.86 -12.60
N ALA A 37 2.24 -4.89 -11.96
CA ALA A 37 2.94 -3.67 -11.58
C ALA A 37 3.73 -3.05 -12.74
N GLY A 38 3.87 -3.76 -13.86
CA GLY A 38 4.61 -3.25 -15.00
C GLY A 38 6.07 -3.00 -14.69
N LEU A 39 6.66 -3.80 -13.83
CA LEU A 39 8.05 -3.62 -13.40
C LEU A 39 9.02 -3.95 -14.53
N ALA A 40 10.06 -3.15 -14.68
CA ALA A 40 11.07 -3.33 -15.72
C ALA A 40 12.21 -4.25 -15.24
N VAL A 41 11.84 -5.38 -14.64
CA VAL A 41 12.79 -6.38 -14.12
C VAL A 41 12.25 -7.76 -14.39
N SER A 42 13.09 -8.79 -14.24
CA SER A 42 12.66 -10.17 -14.46
C SER A 42 11.88 -10.71 -13.26
N ALA A 43 11.11 -11.78 -13.51
CA ALA A 43 10.39 -12.47 -12.45
C ALA A 43 11.38 -13.03 -11.40
N ALA A 44 12.56 -13.44 -11.83
CA ALA A 44 13.59 -13.92 -10.90
C ALA A 44 14.05 -12.81 -9.96
N THR A 45 14.21 -11.59 -10.48
CA THR A 45 14.59 -10.44 -9.66
C THR A 45 13.50 -10.13 -8.63
N VAL A 46 12.23 -10.15 -9.05
CA VAL A 46 11.11 -9.93 -8.14
C VAL A 46 11.11 -10.99 -7.03
N ARG A 47 11.32 -12.25 -7.40
CA ARG A 47 11.38 -13.35 -6.43
C ARG A 47 12.50 -13.16 -5.42
N ASN A 48 13.68 -12.74 -5.90
CA ASN A 48 14.83 -12.50 -5.02
C ASN A 48 14.55 -11.37 -4.04
N VAL A 49 13.92 -10.30 -4.50
CA VAL A 49 13.55 -9.18 -3.63
C VAL A 49 12.50 -9.62 -2.62
N MET A 50 11.52 -10.41 -3.04
CA MET A 50 10.51 -10.94 -2.13
C MET A 50 11.13 -11.80 -1.04
N SER A 51 12.14 -12.61 -1.39
CA SER A 51 12.87 -13.40 -0.40
C SER A 51 13.62 -12.52 0.59
N GLU A 52 14.25 -11.45 0.11
CA GLU A 52 14.90 -10.47 0.97
C GLU A 52 13.90 -9.82 1.93
N LEU A 53 12.76 -9.42 1.43
CA LEU A 53 11.72 -8.81 2.26
C LEU A 53 11.19 -9.80 3.30
N GLU A 54 11.09 -11.07 2.94
CA GLU A 54 10.69 -12.12 3.88
C GLU A 54 11.73 -12.30 4.99
N GLU A 55 13.01 -12.30 4.66
CA GLU A 55 14.08 -12.36 5.64
C GLU A 55 14.06 -11.19 6.61
N ARG A 56 13.64 -10.04 6.14
CA ARG A 56 13.53 -8.84 6.96
C ARG A 56 12.25 -8.80 7.79
N GLY A 57 11.40 -9.82 7.67
CA GLY A 57 10.17 -9.90 8.43
C GLY A 57 9.03 -9.04 7.90
N LEU A 58 9.13 -8.58 6.65
CA LEU A 58 8.11 -7.74 6.03
C LEU A 58 7.09 -8.53 5.23
N LEU A 59 7.48 -9.72 4.77
CA LEU A 59 6.62 -10.65 4.05
C LEU A 59 6.64 -12.01 4.73
N HIS A 60 5.63 -12.81 4.45
CA HIS A 60 5.49 -14.15 4.98
C HIS A 60 4.93 -15.08 3.90
N SER A 61 5.43 -16.32 3.87
CA SER A 61 4.91 -17.38 3.00
C SER A 61 3.93 -18.23 3.77
N PRO A 62 2.61 -18.11 3.54
CA PRO A 62 1.66 -18.97 4.24
C PRO A 62 1.77 -20.42 3.81
N HIS A 63 2.09 -20.66 2.53
CA HIS A 63 2.32 -21.98 1.97
C HIS A 63 3.45 -21.89 0.95
N THR A 64 4.17 -23.00 0.73
CA THR A 64 5.34 -23.00 -0.14
C THR A 64 5.07 -22.58 -1.58
N SER A 65 3.87 -22.81 -2.07
CA SER A 65 3.51 -22.53 -3.47
C SER A 65 2.52 -21.38 -3.64
N ALA A 66 2.12 -20.74 -2.57
CA ALA A 66 1.00 -19.78 -2.62
C ALA A 66 1.43 -18.34 -2.84
N GLY A 67 2.73 -18.05 -2.84
CA GLY A 67 3.21 -16.68 -2.91
C GLY A 67 3.44 -16.08 -1.54
N ARG A 68 3.39 -14.76 -1.43
CA ARG A 68 3.73 -14.03 -0.21
C ARG A 68 2.59 -13.13 0.25
N VAL A 69 2.48 -12.96 1.57
CA VAL A 69 1.55 -11.99 2.16
C VAL A 69 2.35 -11.03 3.05
N PRO A 70 1.88 -9.79 3.21
CA PRO A 70 2.53 -8.85 4.11
C PRO A 70 2.35 -9.27 5.57
N THR A 71 3.39 -9.06 6.38
CA THR A 71 3.29 -9.18 7.83
C THR A 71 2.75 -7.88 8.41
N ALA A 72 2.47 -7.85 9.72
CA ALA A 72 2.09 -6.62 10.40
C ALA A 72 3.15 -5.54 10.21
N GLN A 73 4.44 -5.92 10.26
CA GLN A 73 5.54 -4.98 10.02
C GLN A 73 5.54 -4.46 8.58
N GLY A 74 5.22 -5.32 7.61
CA GLY A 74 5.12 -4.93 6.22
C GLY A 74 4.02 -3.92 5.99
N TYR A 75 2.86 -4.14 6.58
CA TYR A 75 1.76 -3.17 6.50
C TYR A 75 2.11 -1.85 7.17
N ARG A 76 2.75 -1.90 8.32
CA ARG A 76 3.15 -0.69 9.03
C ARG A 76 4.12 0.14 8.22
N LEU A 77 5.11 -0.51 7.62
CA LEU A 77 6.07 0.17 6.75
C LEU A 77 5.37 0.80 5.56
N PHE A 78 4.42 0.08 4.95
CA PHE A 78 3.64 0.59 3.83
C PHE A 78 2.89 1.87 4.23
N VAL A 79 2.18 1.84 5.35
CA VAL A 79 1.41 3.00 5.81
C VAL A 79 2.32 4.18 6.16
N ASP A 80 3.41 3.91 6.87
CA ASP A 80 4.27 4.97 7.39
C ASP A 80 5.16 5.61 6.33
N ARG A 81 5.61 4.83 5.35
CA ARG A 81 6.70 5.25 4.46
C ARG A 81 6.39 5.14 2.98
N LEU A 82 5.63 4.14 2.58
CA LEU A 82 5.44 3.83 1.17
C LEU A 82 4.14 4.38 0.61
N LEU A 83 3.13 4.53 1.45
CA LEU A 83 1.88 5.15 1.04
C LEU A 83 2.09 6.66 1.00
N GLN A 84 2.20 7.19 -0.21
CA GLN A 84 2.37 8.62 -0.38
C GLN A 84 1.01 9.27 -0.45
N VAL A 85 0.67 9.95 0.63
CA VAL A 85 -0.50 10.81 0.65
C VAL A 85 -0.05 12.17 0.15
N GLN A 86 -0.59 12.62 -0.97
CA GLN A 86 -0.27 13.93 -1.52
C GLN A 86 -0.64 15.00 -0.52
N PRO A 87 0.22 16.01 -0.29
CA PRO A 87 -0.18 17.12 0.55
C PRO A 87 -1.43 17.77 -0.03
N LEU A 88 -2.40 18.04 0.84
CA LEU A 88 -3.64 18.68 0.40
C LEU A 88 -3.35 20.15 0.10
N ASP A 89 -3.83 20.64 -1.05
CA ASP A 89 -3.72 22.05 -1.35
C ASP A 89 -4.78 22.83 -0.55
N GLU A 90 -4.72 24.16 -0.60
CA GLU A 90 -5.63 25.00 0.16
C GLU A 90 -7.09 24.76 -0.21
N ARG A 91 -7.38 24.51 -1.47
CA ARG A 91 -8.73 24.24 -1.92
C ARG A 91 -9.27 22.95 -1.33
N ALA A 92 -8.43 21.91 -1.31
CA ALA A 92 -8.80 20.62 -0.73
C ALA A 92 -9.05 20.78 0.77
N ILE A 93 -8.23 21.54 1.47
CA ILE A 93 -8.40 21.79 2.89
C ILE A 93 -9.70 22.52 3.19
N VAL A 94 -10.01 23.56 2.41
CA VAL A 94 -11.26 24.32 2.56
C VAL A 94 -12.45 23.41 2.30
N SER A 95 -12.42 22.64 1.23
CA SER A 95 -13.49 21.71 0.90
C SER A 95 -13.70 20.68 2.01
N LEU A 96 -12.61 20.16 2.57
CA LEU A 96 -12.66 19.20 3.67
C LEU A 96 -13.35 19.81 4.89
N ARG A 97 -12.96 21.04 5.27
CA ARG A 97 -13.56 21.74 6.40
C ARG A 97 -15.05 21.99 6.21
N GLU A 98 -15.45 22.39 5.02
CA GLU A 98 -16.85 22.64 4.71
C GLU A 98 -17.66 21.35 4.81
N GLN A 99 -17.15 20.25 4.26
CA GLN A 99 -17.86 18.98 4.27
C GLN A 99 -17.94 18.37 5.66
N LEU A 100 -16.97 18.65 6.51
CA LEU A 100 -16.94 18.15 7.88
C LEU A 100 -17.46 19.17 8.89
N HIS A 101 -18.24 20.12 8.43
CA HIS A 101 -18.78 21.18 9.29
C HIS A 101 -19.67 20.57 10.39
N PRO A 102 -19.57 21.07 11.63
CA PRO A 102 -20.31 20.50 12.75
C PRO A 102 -21.84 20.58 12.65
N ASP A 103 -22.35 21.42 11.73
CA ASP A 103 -23.79 21.54 11.51
C ASP A 103 -24.38 20.34 10.76
N LYS A 104 -23.56 19.51 10.17
CA LYS A 104 -24.03 18.33 9.46
C LYS A 104 -24.39 17.22 10.42
N SER A 105 -25.34 16.38 10.03
CA SER A 105 -25.68 15.20 10.80
C SER A 105 -24.49 14.25 10.84
N THR A 106 -24.47 13.34 11.82
CA THR A 106 -23.41 12.35 11.94
C THR A 106 -23.30 11.52 10.66
N THR A 107 -24.43 11.13 10.07
CA THR A 107 -24.44 10.35 8.83
C THR A 107 -23.80 11.14 7.69
N GLU A 108 -24.14 12.40 7.55
CA GLU A 108 -23.57 13.25 6.52
C GLU A 108 -22.06 13.43 6.71
N LEU A 109 -21.61 13.61 7.94
CA LEU A 109 -20.20 13.75 8.24
C LEU A 109 -19.43 12.46 7.88
N VAL A 110 -19.97 11.30 8.23
CA VAL A 110 -19.34 10.03 7.91
C VAL A 110 -19.27 9.82 6.40
N GLN A 111 -20.34 10.11 5.68
CA GLN A 111 -20.35 9.98 4.23
C GLN A 111 -19.37 10.93 3.56
N SER A 112 -19.31 12.17 4.03
CA SER A 112 -18.38 13.16 3.51
C SER A 112 -16.95 12.74 3.74
N ALA A 113 -16.63 12.26 4.95
CA ALA A 113 -15.29 11.78 5.28
C ALA A 113 -14.91 10.59 4.42
N SER A 114 -15.81 9.62 4.24
CA SER A 114 -15.56 8.45 3.40
C SER A 114 -15.28 8.82 1.96
N SER A 115 -16.07 9.74 1.40
CA SER A 115 -15.88 10.19 0.02
C SER A 115 -14.55 10.91 -0.16
N LEU A 116 -14.18 11.75 0.79
CA LEU A 116 -12.91 12.48 0.74
C LEU A 116 -11.71 11.54 0.86
N LEU A 117 -11.80 10.57 1.75
CA LEU A 117 -10.73 9.58 1.91
C LEU A 117 -10.57 8.75 0.65
N SER A 118 -11.66 8.34 0.02
CA SER A 118 -11.61 7.64 -1.25
C SER A 118 -10.95 8.47 -2.33
N ALA A 119 -11.28 9.76 -2.43
CA ALA A 119 -10.69 10.65 -3.42
C ALA A 119 -9.19 10.86 -3.18
N ILE A 120 -8.77 10.92 -1.92
CA ILE A 120 -7.36 11.12 -1.57
C ILE A 120 -6.54 9.86 -1.86
N THR A 121 -7.09 8.68 -1.59
CA THR A 121 -6.37 7.40 -1.74
C THR A 121 -6.52 6.76 -3.11
N ALA A 122 -7.49 7.18 -3.89
CA ALA A 122 -7.70 6.65 -5.24
C ALA A 122 -6.62 7.21 -6.17
N GLN A 123 -5.77 6.35 -6.67
CA GLN A 123 -4.68 6.72 -7.56
C GLN A 123 -4.76 5.92 -8.83
#